data_b9b94ebb5ef43b1dd0293db3c6a61e5b
#
_entry.id   b9b94ebb5ef43b1dd0293db3c6a61e5b
#
_cell.length_a   1.000
_cell.length_b   1.000
_cell.length_c   1.000
_cell.angle_alpha   90.00
_cell.angle_beta   90.00
_cell.angle_gamma   90.00
#
_symmetry.space_group_name_H-M   'P 1'
#
loop_
_entity.id
_entity.type
_entity.pdbx_description
1 polymer ?
#
loop_
_entity_poly.entity_id
_entity_poly.type
_entity_poly.pdbx_seq_one_letter_code
_entity_poly.pdbx_strand_id
1 'polypeptide(L)'
;MLAVVALTVSSSAQGRPAWLDPYRDNADKLIKAATADQFAWDRVAELTDTYGQRLSGSDNLNRAIAWAAETMTKDGLENVHTERVMVPKWVRGVESLEITNPPQHVVPLLGLGGSVATPPDGIEAEVMVVANRDDLTRRAAEAKGKIVLFNVPYTNYGETVAYRSGGATMAAQHGAVAALVRAVGPTGLRTPHTGGMNYGEGVAKIPTAAIPAEDTMRIQRLTNRGIKVRLRLKMEAHFEADVESFNVVGEIRGSEKPEEIVLVGGHFDSWDPGTGASDDGVGCVVTWEAARLMKKLNIRPKRTVRVVLFTNEENGTRGGNGYRDQHEQEAANHILSFESDSGVFAPASLGFSGSEAARKLITDIATLLTPLGLQNIGPGGGGADIGPISTLGKVPMMAYSGDSTKYFTIHHTPADTIDRIEPAEVSKAAAAISAMIYVVADMPQALPK
;
A
#
# COMPACT_ATOMS: atom_id res chain seq x y z
N MET A 1 43.30 25.72 -31.06
CA MET A 1 43.38 25.56 -29.61
C MET A 1 42.01 25.92 -29.02
N LEU A 2 41.19 24.95 -28.74
CA LEU A 2 39.92 25.13 -27.99
C LEU A 2 40.24 24.88 -26.52
N ALA A 3 40.02 25.91 -25.69
CA ALA A 3 40.10 25.76 -24.24
C ALA A 3 38.81 25.13 -23.71
N VAL A 4 38.89 23.94 -23.14
CA VAL A 4 37.81 23.28 -22.40
C VAL A 4 37.81 23.88 -20.99
N VAL A 5 36.83 24.67 -20.68
CA VAL A 5 36.58 25.14 -19.30
C VAL A 5 35.84 24.03 -18.58
N ALA A 6 36.51 23.32 -17.71
CA ALA A 6 35.88 22.38 -16.77
C ALA A 6 35.22 23.18 -15.64
N LEU A 7 33.89 23.24 -15.64
CA LEU A 7 33.10 23.70 -14.52
C LEU A 7 33.14 22.61 -13.43
N THR A 8 33.96 22.80 -12.42
CA THR A 8 33.91 22.04 -11.17
C THR A 8 32.68 22.50 -10.38
N VAL A 9 31.64 21.69 -10.38
CA VAL A 9 30.52 21.85 -9.44
C VAL A 9 31.04 21.43 -8.07
N SER A 10 31.40 22.42 -7.25
CA SER A 10 31.69 22.21 -5.84
C SER A 10 30.39 21.82 -5.13
N SER A 11 30.17 20.53 -4.89
CA SER A 11 29.21 20.06 -3.91
C SER A 11 29.67 20.57 -2.53
N SER A 12 29.08 21.64 -2.05
CA SER A 12 29.25 22.06 -0.66
C SER A 12 28.69 20.94 0.21
N ALA A 13 29.54 20.20 0.90
CA ALA A 13 29.13 19.38 2.04
C ALA A 13 28.55 20.33 3.08
N GLN A 14 27.21 20.52 3.07
CA GLN A 14 26.51 21.21 4.16
C GLN A 14 26.81 20.43 5.42
N GLY A 15 27.61 21.02 6.34
CA GLY A 15 27.88 20.43 7.63
C GLY A 15 26.55 20.16 8.37
N ARG A 16 26.47 19.04 9.06
CA ARG A 16 25.26 18.66 9.82
C ARG A 16 24.90 19.78 10.79
N PRO A 17 23.60 20.13 10.93
CA PRO A 17 23.16 21.14 11.88
C PRO A 17 23.55 20.78 13.32
N ALA A 18 24.17 21.71 14.06
CA ALA A 18 24.67 21.48 15.42
C ALA A 18 23.56 21.11 16.42
N TRP A 19 22.30 21.53 16.16
CA TRP A 19 21.17 21.18 17.03
C TRP A 19 20.89 19.68 17.08
N LEU A 20 21.39 18.88 16.12
CA LEU A 20 21.26 17.43 16.06
C LEU A 20 22.29 16.69 16.95
N ASP A 21 23.30 17.38 17.48
CA ASP A 21 24.37 16.73 18.26
C ASP A 21 23.86 15.87 19.43
N PRO A 22 22.81 16.29 20.20
CA PRO A 22 22.29 15.48 21.29
C PRO A 22 21.61 14.17 20.85
N TYR A 23 21.20 14.07 19.58
CA TYR A 23 20.43 12.92 19.05
C TYR A 23 21.31 11.89 18.34
N ARG A 24 22.54 12.25 17.97
CA ARG A 24 23.44 11.41 17.14
C ARG A 24 23.66 10.04 17.71
N ASP A 25 24.07 9.97 18.97
CA ASP A 25 24.44 8.70 19.59
C ASP A 25 23.28 7.70 19.60
N ASN A 26 22.08 8.16 19.87
CA ASN A 26 20.90 7.30 19.87
C ASN A 26 20.43 6.97 18.45
N ALA A 27 20.49 7.91 17.51
CA ALA A 27 20.21 7.64 16.09
C ALA A 27 21.18 6.61 15.52
N ASP A 28 22.49 6.75 15.79
CA ASP A 28 23.52 5.79 15.35
C ASP A 28 23.31 4.41 15.99
N LYS A 29 22.93 4.33 17.28
CA LYS A 29 22.58 3.06 17.94
C LYS A 29 21.37 2.39 17.28
N LEU A 30 20.32 3.16 16.96
CA LEU A 30 19.12 2.64 16.30
C LEU A 30 19.47 2.12 14.90
N ILE A 31 20.19 2.91 14.09
CA ILE A 31 20.65 2.50 12.75
C ILE A 31 21.48 1.22 12.84
N LYS A 32 22.47 1.19 13.73
CA LYS A 32 23.33 0.01 13.92
C LYS A 32 22.55 -1.21 14.37
N ALA A 33 21.60 -1.06 15.29
CA ALA A 33 20.79 -2.18 15.78
C ALA A 33 19.85 -2.74 14.73
N ALA A 34 19.22 -1.86 13.92
CA ALA A 34 18.34 -2.28 12.83
C ALA A 34 19.08 -2.99 11.69
N THR A 35 20.36 -2.65 11.46
CA THR A 35 21.19 -3.23 10.40
C THR A 35 22.12 -4.35 10.87
N ALA A 36 22.06 -4.73 12.16
CA ALA A 36 22.95 -5.75 12.73
C ALA A 36 22.53 -7.19 12.41
N ASP A 37 21.25 -7.39 12.14
CA ASP A 37 20.63 -8.68 11.85
C ASP A 37 19.48 -8.50 10.85
N GLN A 38 18.78 -9.57 10.52
CA GLN A 38 17.61 -9.56 9.66
C GLN A 38 16.28 -9.72 10.42
N PHE A 39 16.24 -9.39 11.69
CA PHE A 39 15.09 -9.62 12.57
C PHE A 39 13.76 -9.07 12.00
N ALA A 40 13.76 -7.89 11.41
CA ALA A 40 12.55 -7.35 10.80
C ALA A 40 12.09 -8.18 9.58
N TRP A 41 13.03 -8.64 8.75
CA TRP A 41 12.70 -9.53 7.64
C TRP A 41 12.14 -10.87 8.14
N ASP A 42 12.76 -11.49 9.15
CA ASP A 42 12.28 -12.74 9.76
C ASP A 42 10.86 -12.57 10.31
N ARG A 43 10.52 -11.40 10.85
CA ARG A 43 9.16 -11.08 11.33
C ARG A 43 8.14 -10.92 10.19
N VAL A 44 8.53 -10.31 9.07
CA VAL A 44 7.66 -10.30 7.86
C VAL A 44 7.46 -11.72 7.37
N ALA A 45 8.51 -12.54 7.33
CA ALA A 45 8.41 -13.95 6.95
C ALA A 45 7.47 -14.73 7.89
N GLU A 46 7.60 -14.54 9.21
CA GLU A 46 6.68 -15.16 10.19
C GLU A 46 5.21 -14.76 9.92
N LEU A 47 4.96 -13.47 9.67
CA LEU A 47 3.62 -12.96 9.35
C LEU A 47 3.06 -13.62 8.08
N THR A 48 3.83 -13.59 7.00
CA THR A 48 3.36 -14.02 5.68
C THR A 48 3.29 -15.53 5.52
N ASP A 49 4.28 -16.27 6.05
CA ASP A 49 4.35 -17.73 5.94
C ASP A 49 3.36 -18.42 6.88
N THR A 50 3.09 -17.82 8.06
CA THR A 50 2.21 -18.43 9.07
C THR A 50 0.73 -18.09 8.84
N TYR A 51 0.44 -16.85 8.48
CA TYR A 51 -0.94 -16.35 8.35
C TYR A 51 -1.40 -16.22 6.89
N GLY A 52 -0.46 -16.15 5.94
CA GLY A 52 -0.74 -16.04 4.51
C GLY A 52 -1.43 -14.73 4.15
N GLN A 53 -2.33 -14.80 3.19
CA GLN A 53 -3.13 -13.65 2.79
C GLN A 53 -4.07 -13.19 3.92
N ARG A 54 -4.24 -11.87 4.04
CA ARG A 54 -4.96 -11.25 5.16
C ARG A 54 -6.09 -10.35 4.69
N LEU A 55 -6.88 -10.84 3.72
CA LEU A 55 -8.01 -10.07 3.21
C LEU A 55 -8.96 -9.67 4.34
N SER A 56 -9.47 -8.45 4.31
CA SER A 56 -10.41 -7.91 5.30
C SER A 56 -11.59 -8.85 5.55
N GLY A 57 -11.86 -9.14 6.83
CA GLY A 57 -12.90 -10.05 7.26
C GLY A 57 -12.55 -11.53 7.16
N SER A 58 -11.29 -11.89 6.83
CA SER A 58 -10.84 -13.28 6.82
C SER A 58 -10.36 -13.76 8.19
N ASP A 59 -10.44 -15.08 8.41
CA ASP A 59 -9.90 -15.70 9.62
C ASP A 59 -8.38 -15.54 9.72
N ASN A 60 -7.68 -15.46 8.58
CA ASN A 60 -6.25 -15.25 8.54
C ASN A 60 -5.88 -13.88 9.13
N LEU A 61 -6.58 -12.81 8.72
CA LEU A 61 -6.38 -11.48 9.27
C LEU A 61 -6.65 -11.46 10.78
N ASN A 62 -7.75 -12.07 11.25
CA ASN A 62 -8.08 -12.11 12.67
C ASN A 62 -7.00 -12.83 13.49
N ARG A 63 -6.45 -13.94 12.99
CA ARG A 63 -5.32 -14.64 13.64
C ARG A 63 -4.04 -13.80 13.65
N ALA A 64 -3.76 -13.09 12.55
CA ALA A 64 -2.60 -12.20 12.46
C ALA A 64 -2.73 -11.00 13.43
N ILE A 65 -3.92 -10.41 13.57
CA ILE A 65 -4.20 -9.34 14.55
C ILE A 65 -3.92 -9.82 15.99
N ALA A 66 -4.41 -11.00 16.34
CA ALA A 66 -4.15 -11.58 17.66
C ALA A 66 -2.66 -11.82 17.91
N TRP A 67 -1.95 -12.37 16.93
CA TRP A 67 -0.49 -12.54 16.96
C TRP A 67 0.26 -11.23 17.11
N ALA A 68 -0.13 -10.20 16.38
CA ALA A 68 0.53 -8.90 16.44
C ALA A 68 0.38 -8.27 17.84
N ALA A 69 -0.81 -8.28 18.42
CA ALA A 69 -1.05 -7.76 19.77
C ALA A 69 -0.24 -8.52 20.83
N GLU A 70 -0.21 -9.86 20.77
CA GLU A 70 0.59 -10.68 21.67
C GLU A 70 2.10 -10.40 21.51
N THR A 71 2.55 -10.27 20.25
CA THR A 71 3.97 -10.07 19.93
C THR A 71 4.44 -8.66 20.30
N MET A 72 3.64 -7.62 20.08
CA MET A 72 3.94 -6.25 20.58
C MET A 72 4.08 -6.23 22.09
N THR A 73 3.23 -6.98 22.80
CA THR A 73 3.33 -7.13 24.26
C THR A 73 4.63 -7.82 24.68
N LYS A 74 5.04 -8.89 23.99
CA LYS A 74 6.32 -9.59 24.21
C LYS A 74 7.53 -8.71 23.90
N ASP A 75 7.44 -7.86 22.89
CA ASP A 75 8.46 -6.85 22.56
C ASP A 75 8.58 -5.76 23.64
N GLY A 76 7.62 -5.70 24.57
CA GLY A 76 7.60 -4.77 25.69
C GLY A 76 7.01 -3.40 25.35
N LEU A 77 6.24 -3.28 24.28
CA LEU A 77 5.46 -2.09 24.00
C LEU A 77 4.42 -1.88 25.09
N GLU A 78 4.14 -0.62 25.35
CA GLU A 78 3.18 -0.17 26.38
C GLU A 78 1.80 0.02 25.72
N ASN A 79 0.73 -0.01 26.52
CA ASN A 79 -0.65 0.24 26.06
C ASN A 79 -1.06 -0.58 24.82
N VAL A 80 -0.62 -1.84 24.78
CA VAL A 80 -1.00 -2.71 23.65
C VAL A 80 -2.47 -3.09 23.75
N HIS A 81 -3.24 -2.77 22.73
CA HIS A 81 -4.67 -3.09 22.64
C HIS A 81 -5.14 -3.16 21.19
N THR A 82 -6.38 -3.57 21.02
CA THR A 82 -7.04 -3.59 19.71
C THR A 82 -8.22 -2.62 19.68
N GLU A 83 -8.43 -1.95 18.56
CA GLU A 83 -9.52 -1.01 18.34
C GLU A 83 -10.48 -1.56 17.29
N ARG A 84 -11.73 -1.76 17.73
CA ARG A 84 -12.77 -2.41 16.92
C ARG A 84 -13.20 -1.55 15.73
N VAL A 85 -13.30 -2.19 14.57
CA VAL A 85 -13.78 -1.60 13.31
C VAL A 85 -14.72 -2.59 12.63
N MET A 86 -15.86 -2.11 12.07
CA MET A 86 -16.71 -2.93 11.20
C MET A 86 -16.22 -2.82 9.76
N VAL A 87 -15.96 -3.96 9.13
CA VAL A 87 -15.41 -4.03 7.79
C VAL A 87 -16.28 -4.86 6.84
N PRO A 88 -16.35 -4.50 5.55
CA PRO A 88 -17.04 -5.32 4.56
C PRO A 88 -16.30 -6.66 4.39
N LYS A 89 -17.07 -7.74 4.27
CA LYS A 89 -16.54 -9.07 3.94
C LYS A 89 -16.89 -9.43 2.51
N TRP A 90 -15.93 -9.28 1.63
CA TRP A 90 -16.02 -9.72 0.25
C TRP A 90 -15.31 -11.05 0.07
N VAL A 91 -15.93 -11.96 -0.66
CA VAL A 91 -15.43 -13.31 -0.96
C VAL A 91 -15.26 -13.45 -2.45
N ARG A 92 -14.08 -13.83 -2.91
CA ARG A 92 -13.76 -14.05 -4.32
C ARG A 92 -14.50 -15.26 -4.90
N GLY A 93 -14.47 -16.39 -4.21
CA GLY A 93 -14.96 -17.67 -4.70
C GLY A 93 -14.13 -18.23 -5.85
N VAL A 94 -14.71 -19.18 -6.58
CA VAL A 94 -14.07 -19.80 -7.75
C VAL A 94 -14.26 -18.89 -8.96
N GLU A 95 -13.20 -18.74 -9.74
CA GLU A 95 -13.24 -17.90 -10.94
C GLU A 95 -12.46 -18.52 -12.11
N SER A 96 -12.96 -18.33 -13.33
CA SER A 96 -12.32 -18.81 -14.56
C SER A 96 -12.65 -17.96 -15.77
N LEU A 97 -11.72 -17.86 -16.70
CA LEU A 97 -11.88 -17.20 -17.98
C LEU A 97 -11.29 -18.02 -19.11
N GLU A 98 -12.07 -18.22 -20.17
CA GLU A 98 -11.67 -18.98 -21.35
C GLU A 98 -11.99 -18.20 -22.62
N ILE A 99 -11.09 -18.22 -23.60
CA ILE A 99 -11.39 -17.81 -24.97
C ILE A 99 -12.07 -18.99 -25.65
N THR A 100 -13.34 -18.85 -26.03
CA THR A 100 -14.15 -19.89 -26.72
C THR A 100 -14.14 -19.71 -28.23
N ASN A 101 -13.82 -18.53 -28.75
CA ASN A 101 -13.57 -18.26 -30.15
C ASN A 101 -12.42 -17.27 -30.33
N PRO A 102 -11.32 -17.66 -31.02
CA PRO A 102 -10.94 -18.99 -31.49
C PRO A 102 -10.73 -19.95 -30.29
N PRO A 103 -11.06 -21.25 -30.47
CA PRO A 103 -11.18 -22.15 -29.31
C PRO A 103 -9.86 -22.46 -28.58
N GLN A 104 -10.03 -22.85 -27.32
CA GLN A 104 -9.04 -23.47 -26.45
C GLN A 104 -7.93 -22.55 -25.91
N HIS A 105 -8.31 -21.54 -25.12
CA HIS A 105 -7.30 -20.81 -24.37
C HIS A 105 -7.81 -20.34 -23.02
N VAL A 106 -7.24 -20.90 -21.95
CA VAL A 106 -7.45 -20.42 -20.58
C VAL A 106 -6.67 -19.13 -20.38
N VAL A 107 -7.33 -18.13 -19.85
CA VAL A 107 -6.75 -16.83 -19.52
C VAL A 107 -6.70 -16.70 -18.01
N PRO A 108 -5.53 -16.47 -17.41
CA PRO A 108 -5.47 -16.10 -16.01
C PRO A 108 -6.31 -14.85 -15.76
N LEU A 109 -7.01 -14.84 -14.61
CA LEU A 109 -7.75 -13.65 -14.20
C LEU A 109 -7.68 -13.53 -12.69
N LEU A 110 -7.95 -12.32 -12.20
CA LEU A 110 -8.28 -12.04 -10.82
C LEU A 110 -9.49 -11.14 -10.79
N GLY A 111 -10.59 -11.59 -10.20
CA GLY A 111 -11.76 -10.78 -9.94
C GLY A 111 -11.36 -9.54 -9.14
N LEU A 112 -11.98 -8.41 -9.41
CA LEU A 112 -11.71 -7.19 -8.67
C LEU A 112 -12.50 -7.17 -7.36
N GLY A 113 -11.86 -6.71 -6.30
CA GLY A 113 -12.46 -6.61 -4.97
C GLY A 113 -13.69 -5.70 -4.97
N GLY A 114 -14.84 -6.25 -4.58
CA GLY A 114 -16.14 -5.59 -4.69
C GLY A 114 -16.96 -6.01 -5.91
N SER A 115 -16.40 -6.83 -6.83
CA SER A 115 -17.14 -7.38 -7.96
C SER A 115 -18.26 -8.32 -7.51
N VAL A 116 -19.26 -8.48 -8.36
CA VAL A 116 -20.36 -9.45 -8.20
C VAL A 116 -20.11 -10.71 -9.00
N ALA A 117 -20.87 -11.79 -8.66
CA ALA A 117 -20.84 -13.06 -9.38
C ALA A 117 -21.41 -12.94 -10.81
N THR A 118 -21.05 -13.91 -11.64
CA THR A 118 -21.79 -14.24 -12.86
C THR A 118 -23.06 -15.05 -12.53
N PRO A 119 -24.01 -15.19 -13.45
CA PRO A 119 -24.99 -16.30 -13.35
C PRO A 119 -24.27 -17.65 -13.19
N PRO A 120 -24.93 -18.69 -12.63
CA PRO A 120 -24.32 -19.99 -12.35
C PRO A 120 -23.63 -20.65 -13.56
N ASP A 121 -24.20 -20.49 -14.75
CA ASP A 121 -23.65 -21.03 -16.01
C ASP A 121 -22.51 -20.15 -16.59
N GLY A 122 -22.22 -19.02 -15.95
CA GLY A 122 -21.26 -18.04 -16.41
C GLY A 122 -21.86 -17.10 -17.46
N ILE A 123 -21.00 -16.26 -18.04
CA ILE A 123 -21.33 -15.35 -19.14
C ILE A 123 -20.45 -15.73 -20.32
N GLU A 124 -21.08 -16.02 -21.47
CA GLU A 124 -20.38 -16.19 -22.73
C GLU A 124 -20.79 -15.10 -23.70
N ALA A 125 -19.87 -14.19 -24.04
CA ALA A 125 -20.16 -13.06 -24.93
C ALA A 125 -18.95 -12.70 -25.79
N GLU A 126 -19.24 -11.95 -26.89
CA GLU A 126 -18.20 -11.31 -27.71
C GLU A 126 -17.49 -10.21 -26.90
N VAL A 127 -16.19 -10.08 -27.10
CA VAL A 127 -15.37 -9.02 -26.51
C VAL A 127 -15.40 -7.76 -27.35
N MET A 128 -15.59 -6.62 -26.70
CA MET A 128 -15.34 -5.29 -27.23
C MET A 128 -14.10 -4.71 -26.56
N VAL A 129 -12.99 -4.63 -27.30
CA VAL A 129 -11.77 -4.00 -26.79
C VAL A 129 -11.84 -2.49 -26.98
N VAL A 130 -11.54 -1.73 -25.93
CA VAL A 130 -11.53 -0.27 -25.94
C VAL A 130 -10.19 0.25 -25.43
N ALA A 131 -9.69 1.33 -26.04
CA ALA A 131 -8.42 1.93 -25.70
C ALA A 131 -8.49 2.81 -24.44
N ASN A 132 -9.66 3.40 -24.15
CA ASN A 132 -9.92 4.29 -23.03
C ASN A 132 -11.42 4.58 -22.92
N ARG A 133 -11.79 5.46 -21.97
CA ARG A 133 -13.18 5.91 -21.76
C ARG A 133 -13.80 6.58 -22.99
N ASP A 134 -13.04 7.42 -23.68
CA ASP A 134 -13.54 8.16 -24.85
C ASP A 134 -13.82 7.21 -26.02
N ASP A 135 -12.98 6.17 -26.20
CA ASP A 135 -13.21 5.14 -27.19
C ASP A 135 -14.49 4.34 -26.89
N LEU A 136 -14.73 3.98 -25.62
CA LEU A 136 -15.98 3.35 -25.19
C LEU A 136 -17.19 4.25 -25.49
N THR A 137 -17.11 5.52 -25.11
CA THR A 137 -18.22 6.49 -25.32
C THR A 137 -18.55 6.67 -26.78
N ARG A 138 -17.52 6.81 -27.62
CA ARG A 138 -17.71 6.96 -29.09
C ARG A 138 -18.36 5.72 -29.71
N ARG A 139 -18.09 4.55 -29.16
CA ARG A 139 -18.57 3.25 -29.65
C ARG A 139 -19.64 2.63 -28.73
N ALA A 140 -20.34 3.44 -27.97
CA ALA A 140 -21.26 3.01 -26.89
C ALA A 140 -22.31 1.99 -27.37
N ALA A 141 -22.88 2.17 -28.57
CA ALA A 141 -23.87 1.27 -29.12
C ALA A 141 -23.38 -0.17 -29.37
N GLU A 142 -22.04 -0.36 -29.49
CA GLU A 142 -21.44 -1.67 -29.69
C GLU A 142 -21.31 -2.46 -28.39
N ALA A 143 -21.36 -1.81 -27.20
CA ALA A 143 -21.09 -2.43 -25.92
C ALA A 143 -22.23 -3.33 -25.40
N LYS A 144 -23.47 -3.08 -25.88
CA LYS A 144 -24.63 -3.81 -25.39
C LYS A 144 -24.49 -5.33 -25.58
N GLY A 145 -24.62 -6.07 -24.48
CA GLY A 145 -24.52 -7.54 -24.47
C GLY A 145 -23.11 -8.10 -24.66
N LYS A 146 -22.07 -7.24 -24.62
CA LYS A 146 -20.67 -7.67 -24.79
C LYS A 146 -19.92 -7.61 -23.47
N ILE A 147 -18.76 -8.28 -23.44
CA ILE A 147 -17.73 -8.09 -22.41
C ILE A 147 -16.83 -6.94 -22.88
N VAL A 148 -16.82 -5.84 -22.15
CA VAL A 148 -15.94 -4.70 -22.45
C VAL A 148 -14.57 -4.95 -21.83
N LEU A 149 -13.51 -4.91 -22.65
CA LEU A 149 -12.12 -5.04 -22.21
C LEU A 149 -11.38 -3.72 -22.38
N PHE A 150 -11.02 -3.08 -21.26
CA PHE A 150 -10.18 -1.88 -21.24
C PHE A 150 -8.71 -2.26 -21.46
N ASN A 151 -8.18 -2.00 -22.66
CA ASN A 151 -6.78 -2.22 -23.00
C ASN A 151 -5.97 -0.94 -22.84
N VAL A 152 -5.88 -0.44 -21.61
CA VAL A 152 -5.12 0.78 -21.27
C VAL A 152 -3.71 0.38 -20.86
N PRO A 153 -2.65 0.79 -21.60
CA PRO A 153 -1.28 0.53 -21.21
C PRO A 153 -0.95 1.16 -19.85
N TYR A 154 -0.23 0.43 -19.02
CA TYR A 154 0.28 0.97 -17.76
C TYR A 154 1.36 2.02 -18.03
N THR A 155 1.16 3.22 -17.52
CA THR A 155 2.13 4.34 -17.53
C THR A 155 2.62 4.61 -16.11
N ASN A 156 1.68 4.84 -15.20
CA ASN A 156 1.85 4.90 -13.77
C ASN A 156 0.53 4.51 -13.10
N TYR A 157 0.59 4.24 -11.80
CA TYR A 157 -0.56 3.76 -11.05
C TYR A 157 -1.71 4.78 -11.04
N GLY A 158 -1.43 6.05 -10.74
CA GLY A 158 -2.46 7.10 -10.61
C GLY A 158 -3.30 7.31 -11.87
N GLU A 159 -2.68 7.22 -13.06
CA GLU A 159 -3.39 7.37 -14.34
C GLU A 159 -4.19 6.11 -14.71
N THR A 160 -3.68 4.93 -14.38
CA THR A 160 -4.23 3.66 -14.88
C THR A 160 -5.27 3.08 -13.95
N VAL A 161 -5.18 3.31 -12.63
CA VAL A 161 -6.06 2.73 -11.61
C VAL A 161 -7.54 3.07 -11.81
N ALA A 162 -7.87 4.21 -12.42
CA ALA A 162 -9.24 4.65 -12.69
C ALA A 162 -10.05 3.64 -13.54
N TYR A 163 -9.38 2.86 -14.39
CA TYR A 163 -10.01 1.81 -15.20
C TYR A 163 -10.30 0.55 -14.37
N ARG A 164 -9.48 0.25 -13.35
CA ARG A 164 -9.77 -0.81 -12.39
C ARG A 164 -10.94 -0.41 -11.50
N SER A 165 -10.87 0.76 -10.88
CA SER A 165 -11.87 1.20 -9.90
C SER A 165 -13.22 1.53 -10.49
N GLY A 166 -13.29 2.09 -11.70
CA GLY A 166 -14.53 2.58 -12.33
C GLY A 166 -14.95 1.89 -13.63
N GLY A 167 -14.14 0.98 -14.17
CA GLY A 167 -14.37 0.35 -15.47
C GLY A 167 -15.70 -0.39 -15.59
N ALA A 168 -16.11 -1.09 -14.53
CA ALA A 168 -17.41 -1.76 -14.46
C ALA A 168 -18.58 -0.77 -14.67
N THR A 169 -18.55 0.34 -13.96
CA THR A 169 -19.56 1.40 -14.08
C THR A 169 -19.60 1.96 -15.49
N MET A 170 -18.42 2.28 -16.07
CA MET A 170 -18.34 2.82 -17.43
C MET A 170 -18.92 1.85 -18.45
N ALA A 171 -18.61 0.56 -18.34
CA ALA A 171 -19.11 -0.46 -19.26
C ALA A 171 -20.62 -0.73 -19.10
N ALA A 172 -21.10 -0.82 -17.84
CA ALA A 172 -22.49 -1.10 -17.52
C ALA A 172 -23.44 0.01 -18.00
N GLN A 173 -23.02 1.28 -17.98
CA GLN A 173 -23.78 2.42 -18.50
C GLN A 173 -24.15 2.25 -19.99
N HIS A 174 -23.38 1.45 -20.74
CA HIS A 174 -23.60 1.17 -22.15
C HIS A 174 -24.14 -0.25 -22.40
N GLY A 175 -24.62 -0.93 -21.35
CA GLY A 175 -25.29 -2.24 -21.47
C GLY A 175 -24.33 -3.42 -21.64
N ALA A 176 -23.05 -3.28 -21.28
CA ALA A 176 -22.14 -4.41 -21.20
C ALA A 176 -22.60 -5.42 -20.15
N VAL A 177 -22.30 -6.71 -20.36
CA VAL A 177 -22.67 -7.81 -19.44
C VAL A 177 -21.56 -8.17 -18.46
N ALA A 178 -20.32 -7.79 -18.75
CA ALA A 178 -19.15 -7.86 -17.86
C ALA A 178 -18.10 -6.84 -18.30
N ALA A 179 -17.16 -6.54 -17.41
CA ALA A 179 -16.01 -5.72 -17.72
C ALA A 179 -14.70 -6.46 -17.40
N LEU A 180 -13.71 -6.33 -18.26
CA LEU A 180 -12.37 -6.78 -18.02
C LEU A 180 -11.41 -5.60 -18.10
N VAL A 181 -10.39 -5.59 -17.28
CA VAL A 181 -9.34 -4.58 -17.31
C VAL A 181 -7.98 -5.22 -17.54
N ARG A 182 -7.17 -4.59 -18.37
CA ARG A 182 -5.76 -4.90 -18.41
C ARG A 182 -5.16 -4.65 -17.05
N ALA A 183 -4.41 -5.60 -16.51
CA ALA A 183 -3.76 -5.50 -15.21
C ALA A 183 -3.09 -4.13 -15.01
N VAL A 184 -3.35 -3.51 -13.85
CA VAL A 184 -2.78 -2.20 -13.45
C VAL A 184 -1.38 -2.42 -12.91
N GLY A 185 -0.45 -2.70 -13.81
CA GLY A 185 0.95 -2.98 -13.55
C GLY A 185 1.73 -3.09 -14.85
N PRO A 186 3.06 -3.14 -14.77
CA PRO A 186 3.89 -3.30 -15.96
C PRO A 186 3.65 -4.66 -16.62
N THR A 187 3.98 -4.74 -17.91
CA THR A 187 3.93 -6.01 -18.66
C THR A 187 4.99 -6.97 -18.12
N GLY A 188 4.61 -8.20 -17.83
CA GLY A 188 5.56 -9.23 -17.45
C GLY A 188 4.93 -10.46 -16.79
N LEU A 189 5.47 -11.63 -17.09
CA LEU A 189 5.12 -12.92 -16.47
C LEU A 189 3.64 -13.32 -16.56
N ARG A 190 2.86 -12.71 -17.42
CA ARG A 190 1.45 -13.02 -17.63
C ARG A 190 0.66 -13.06 -16.33
N THR A 191 0.87 -12.06 -15.47
CA THR A 191 0.30 -11.97 -14.12
C THR A 191 -0.85 -10.97 -14.11
N PRO A 192 -2.09 -11.34 -13.69
CA PRO A 192 -3.16 -10.40 -13.41
C PRO A 192 -2.91 -9.70 -12.07
N HIS A 193 -3.33 -8.44 -11.96
CA HIS A 193 -3.31 -7.64 -10.74
C HIS A 193 -4.74 -7.36 -10.28
N THR A 194 -5.11 -7.75 -9.07
CA THR A 194 -6.41 -7.44 -8.48
C THR A 194 -6.46 -6.01 -7.92
N GLY A 195 -7.36 -5.74 -7.04
CA GLY A 195 -7.52 -4.50 -6.28
C GLY A 195 -8.97 -4.03 -6.23
N GLY A 196 -9.26 -3.06 -5.38
CA GLY A 196 -10.60 -2.56 -5.15
C GLY A 196 -11.25 -1.90 -6.35
N MET A 197 -12.57 -2.07 -6.47
CA MET A 197 -13.41 -1.39 -7.44
C MET A 197 -14.73 -0.95 -6.79
N ASN A 198 -15.41 0.01 -7.42
CA ASN A 198 -16.69 0.51 -6.96
C ASN A 198 -17.69 0.58 -8.11
N TYR A 199 -18.95 0.28 -7.78
CA TYR A 199 -20.06 0.53 -8.70
C TYR A 199 -20.64 1.93 -8.48
N GLY A 200 -20.90 2.65 -9.57
CA GLY A 200 -21.61 3.92 -9.52
C GLY A 200 -23.06 3.75 -9.05
N GLU A 201 -23.56 4.75 -8.36
CA GLU A 201 -24.95 4.76 -7.91
C GLU A 201 -25.94 4.67 -9.08
N GLY A 202 -26.98 3.84 -8.95
CA GLY A 202 -27.99 3.65 -9.98
C GLY A 202 -27.54 2.88 -11.24
N VAL A 203 -26.31 2.36 -11.26
CA VAL A 203 -25.78 1.57 -12.39
C VAL A 203 -25.87 0.08 -12.08
N ALA A 204 -26.21 -0.72 -13.09
CA ALA A 204 -26.26 -2.17 -12.94
C ALA A 204 -24.86 -2.71 -12.54
N LYS A 205 -24.84 -3.57 -11.53
CA LYS A 205 -23.61 -4.27 -11.13
C LYS A 205 -23.33 -5.39 -12.10
N ILE A 206 -22.17 -5.37 -12.73
CA ILE A 206 -21.71 -6.41 -13.66
C ILE A 206 -20.40 -7.04 -13.16
N PRO A 207 -20.15 -8.35 -13.42
CA PRO A 207 -18.89 -9.00 -13.03
C PRO A 207 -17.69 -8.31 -13.65
N THR A 208 -16.61 -8.17 -12.88
CA THR A 208 -15.42 -7.44 -13.31
C THR A 208 -14.15 -8.09 -12.80
N ALA A 209 -13.18 -8.29 -13.70
CA ALA A 209 -11.89 -8.91 -13.38
C ALA A 209 -10.73 -8.23 -14.13
N ALA A 210 -9.53 -8.36 -13.57
CA ALA A 210 -8.28 -8.04 -14.24
C ALA A 210 -7.73 -9.26 -14.99
N ILE A 211 -7.16 -9.02 -16.17
CA ILE A 211 -6.44 -10.04 -16.95
C ILE A 211 -5.04 -9.54 -17.31
N PRO A 212 -4.07 -10.45 -17.56
CA PRO A 212 -2.71 -10.06 -17.91
C PRO A 212 -2.64 -9.14 -19.13
N ALA A 213 -1.66 -8.27 -19.13
CA ALA A 213 -1.38 -7.38 -20.26
C ALA A 213 -1.12 -8.17 -21.55
N GLU A 214 -0.46 -9.31 -21.48
CA GLU A 214 -0.14 -10.17 -22.60
C GLU A 214 -1.39 -10.77 -23.26
N ASP A 215 -2.34 -11.24 -22.43
CA ASP A 215 -3.61 -11.77 -22.93
C ASP A 215 -4.50 -10.66 -23.49
N THR A 216 -4.51 -9.48 -22.86
CA THR A 216 -5.20 -8.30 -23.35
C THR A 216 -4.68 -7.91 -24.74
N MET A 217 -3.35 -7.83 -24.91
CA MET A 217 -2.72 -7.53 -26.19
C MET A 217 -2.97 -8.62 -27.24
N ARG A 218 -3.06 -9.90 -26.82
CA ARG A 218 -3.42 -11.01 -27.71
C ARG A 218 -4.84 -10.85 -28.22
N ILE A 219 -5.80 -10.60 -27.33
CA ILE A 219 -7.21 -10.35 -27.70
C ILE A 219 -7.30 -9.18 -28.67
N GLN A 220 -6.59 -8.09 -28.41
CA GLN A 220 -6.54 -6.93 -29.32
C GLN A 220 -6.02 -7.31 -30.70
N ARG A 221 -4.95 -8.10 -30.81
CA ARG A 221 -4.43 -8.54 -32.12
C ARG A 221 -5.41 -9.45 -32.87
N LEU A 222 -6.20 -10.27 -32.19
CA LEU A 222 -7.23 -11.10 -32.79
C LEU A 222 -8.39 -10.24 -33.34
N THR A 223 -8.86 -9.28 -32.52
CA THR A 223 -9.94 -8.37 -32.93
C THR A 223 -9.51 -7.48 -34.11
N ASN A 224 -8.26 -7.01 -34.15
CA ASN A 224 -7.70 -6.23 -35.25
C ASN A 224 -7.64 -7.02 -36.57
N ARG A 225 -7.60 -8.36 -36.52
CA ARG A 225 -7.70 -9.26 -37.68
C ARG A 225 -9.15 -9.58 -38.09
N GLY A 226 -10.12 -8.93 -37.47
CA GLY A 226 -11.54 -9.16 -37.76
C GLY A 226 -12.14 -10.41 -37.09
N ILE A 227 -11.39 -11.06 -36.18
CA ILE A 227 -11.89 -12.23 -35.46
C ILE A 227 -12.83 -11.74 -34.34
N LYS A 228 -14.05 -12.25 -34.31
CA LYS A 228 -15.02 -12.03 -33.26
C LYS A 228 -14.61 -12.88 -32.04
N VAL A 229 -13.74 -12.35 -31.17
CA VAL A 229 -13.30 -13.04 -29.98
C VAL A 229 -14.46 -13.20 -28.99
N ARG A 230 -14.72 -14.42 -28.54
CA ARG A 230 -15.71 -14.71 -27.52
C ARG A 230 -15.02 -15.24 -26.27
N LEU A 231 -15.51 -14.80 -25.12
CA LEU A 231 -15.02 -15.22 -23.81
C LEU A 231 -16.15 -15.87 -23.01
N ARG A 232 -15.79 -16.92 -22.23
CA ARG A 232 -16.63 -17.47 -21.17
C ARG A 232 -16.01 -17.09 -19.84
N LEU A 233 -16.74 -16.30 -19.06
CA LEU A 233 -16.37 -15.82 -17.73
C LEU A 233 -17.25 -16.49 -16.68
N LYS A 234 -16.64 -17.07 -15.62
CA LYS A 234 -17.32 -17.51 -14.40
C LYS A 234 -16.67 -16.83 -13.20
N MET A 235 -17.50 -16.32 -12.31
CA MET A 235 -17.06 -15.70 -11.04
C MET A 235 -18.14 -15.96 -9.99
N GLU A 236 -17.71 -16.31 -8.77
CA GLU A 236 -18.57 -16.53 -7.59
C GLU A 236 -18.50 -15.39 -6.58
N ALA A 237 -17.85 -14.30 -6.95
CA ALA A 237 -17.57 -13.17 -6.08
C ALA A 237 -18.85 -12.58 -5.48
N HIS A 238 -18.87 -12.38 -4.15
CA HIS A 238 -20.03 -11.84 -3.45
C HIS A 238 -19.63 -11.16 -2.13
N PHE A 239 -20.52 -10.37 -1.58
CA PHE A 239 -20.41 -9.86 -0.23
C PHE A 239 -21.20 -10.73 0.75
N GLU A 240 -20.62 -10.99 1.90
CA GLU A 240 -21.29 -11.44 3.10
C GLU A 240 -21.68 -10.25 3.98
N ALA A 241 -22.26 -10.50 5.16
CA ALA A 241 -22.51 -9.45 6.14
C ALA A 241 -21.18 -8.86 6.64
N ASP A 242 -21.19 -7.56 6.93
CA ASP A 242 -20.06 -6.90 7.57
C ASP A 242 -19.66 -7.61 8.86
N VAL A 243 -18.36 -7.70 9.11
CA VAL A 243 -17.81 -8.39 10.28
C VAL A 243 -16.89 -7.46 11.08
N GLU A 244 -16.62 -7.88 12.32
CA GLU A 244 -15.63 -7.19 13.15
C GLU A 244 -14.21 -7.46 12.68
N SER A 245 -13.40 -6.41 12.67
CA SER A 245 -11.95 -6.44 12.54
C SER A 245 -11.36 -5.42 13.51
N PHE A 246 -10.04 -5.31 13.60
CA PHE A 246 -9.42 -4.46 14.60
C PHE A 246 -8.13 -3.84 14.06
N ASN A 247 -7.89 -2.56 14.38
CA ASN A 247 -6.55 -2.00 14.39
C ASN A 247 -5.78 -2.60 15.58
N VAL A 248 -4.46 -2.75 15.46
CA VAL A 248 -3.59 -3.12 16.59
C VAL A 248 -2.75 -1.91 16.96
N VAL A 249 -2.81 -1.52 18.21
CA VAL A 249 -2.10 -0.34 18.75
C VAL A 249 -1.06 -0.78 19.77
N GLY A 250 0.13 -0.16 19.71
CA GLY A 250 1.17 -0.34 20.73
C GLY A 250 2.00 0.94 20.85
N GLU A 251 2.55 1.23 22.03
CA GLU A 251 3.22 2.51 22.30
C GLU A 251 4.59 2.35 22.96
N ILE A 252 5.45 3.33 22.70
CA ILE A 252 6.51 3.75 23.62
C ILE A 252 6.05 5.07 24.19
N ARG A 253 5.59 5.05 25.44
CA ARG A 253 5.04 6.24 26.11
C ARG A 253 6.13 7.28 26.34
N GLY A 254 5.82 8.53 26.00
CA GLY A 254 6.72 9.66 26.17
C GLY A 254 7.12 9.93 27.61
N SER A 255 8.37 10.37 27.82
CA SER A 255 8.93 10.63 29.16
C SER A 255 8.54 12.00 29.72
N GLU A 256 8.30 13.00 28.86
CA GLU A 256 8.02 14.39 29.27
C GLU A 256 6.68 14.91 28.75
N LYS A 257 6.26 14.46 27.55
CA LYS A 257 5.05 14.91 26.83
C LYS A 257 4.28 13.72 26.29
N PRO A 258 3.78 12.83 27.17
CA PRO A 258 3.14 11.59 26.75
C PRO A 258 1.83 11.81 25.96
N GLU A 259 1.23 12.99 26.03
CA GLU A 259 0.04 13.38 25.29
C GLU A 259 0.33 13.79 23.83
N GLU A 260 1.59 14.17 23.51
CA GLU A 260 2.02 14.47 22.16
C GLU A 260 2.42 13.16 21.44
N ILE A 261 1.87 12.90 20.26
CA ILE A 261 1.95 11.59 19.58
C ILE A 261 2.70 11.71 18.26
N VAL A 262 3.68 10.84 18.06
CA VAL A 262 4.26 10.53 16.77
C VAL A 262 3.66 9.20 16.33
N LEU A 263 2.73 9.26 15.38
CA LEU A 263 2.02 8.10 14.82
C LEU A 263 2.86 7.45 13.74
N VAL A 264 3.01 6.14 13.79
CA VAL A 264 3.68 5.34 12.75
C VAL A 264 2.88 4.08 12.46
N GLY A 265 2.82 3.64 11.22
CA GLY A 265 2.06 2.44 10.88
C GLY A 265 2.11 2.04 9.41
N GLY A 266 1.23 1.14 9.08
CA GLY A 266 0.90 0.63 7.77
C GLY A 266 -0.35 -0.23 7.85
N HIS A 267 -0.88 -0.74 6.73
CA HIS A 267 -2.07 -1.57 6.76
C HIS A 267 -1.75 -3.06 6.94
N PHE A 268 -2.54 -3.70 7.77
CA PHE A 268 -2.29 -5.09 8.18
C PHE A 268 -3.06 -6.11 7.36
N ASP A 269 -4.10 -5.68 6.67
CA ASP A 269 -4.78 -6.50 5.66
C ASP A 269 -3.96 -6.56 4.37
N SER A 270 -4.34 -7.43 3.48
CA SER A 270 -3.75 -7.60 2.15
C SER A 270 -4.75 -8.22 1.19
N TRP A 271 -4.52 -8.11 -0.11
CA TRP A 271 -5.27 -8.91 -1.08
C TRP A 271 -4.95 -10.41 -0.96
N ASP A 272 -5.90 -11.23 -1.44
CA ASP A 272 -5.92 -12.67 -1.30
C ASP A 272 -5.07 -13.48 -2.32
N PRO A 273 -4.57 -12.96 -3.45
CA PRO A 273 -3.79 -13.77 -4.37
C PRO A 273 -2.33 -14.00 -3.92
N GLY A 274 -1.76 -13.07 -3.15
CA GLY A 274 -0.41 -13.16 -2.57
C GLY A 274 -0.45 -13.33 -1.05
N THR A 275 0.70 -13.20 -0.39
CA THR A 275 0.78 -13.19 1.07
C THR A 275 0.85 -11.79 1.66
N GLY A 276 0.82 -10.73 0.82
CA GLY A 276 0.90 -9.35 1.26
C GLY A 276 2.20 -9.04 2.00
N ALA A 277 3.33 -9.48 1.42
CA ALA A 277 4.64 -9.24 2.01
C ALA A 277 5.11 -7.81 1.78
N SER A 278 4.96 -7.33 0.53
CA SER A 278 5.32 -5.97 0.14
C SER A 278 4.19 -4.97 0.35
N ASP A 279 2.95 -5.46 0.31
CA ASP A 279 1.69 -4.70 0.38
C ASP A 279 0.76 -5.32 1.45
N ASP A 280 0.81 -4.94 2.76
CA ASP A 280 1.79 -4.04 3.37
C ASP A 280 2.43 -4.65 4.63
N GLY A 281 2.68 -5.98 4.62
CA GLY A 281 3.32 -6.65 5.76
C GLY A 281 4.66 -6.03 6.15
N VAL A 282 5.47 -5.64 5.16
CA VAL A 282 6.78 -5.03 5.42
C VAL A 282 6.66 -3.64 6.01
N GLY A 283 5.71 -2.81 5.56
CA GLY A 283 5.50 -1.47 6.11
C GLY A 283 5.04 -1.51 7.56
N CYS A 284 4.10 -2.42 7.87
CA CYS A 284 3.70 -2.71 9.23
C CYS A 284 4.89 -3.08 10.12
N VAL A 285 5.75 -3.98 9.66
CA VAL A 285 6.86 -4.48 10.48
C VAL A 285 7.96 -3.45 10.65
N VAL A 286 8.35 -2.68 9.62
CA VAL A 286 9.44 -1.70 9.75
C VAL A 286 9.05 -0.51 10.64
N THR A 287 7.77 -0.14 10.67
CA THR A 287 7.23 0.90 11.56
C THR A 287 7.13 0.39 13.00
N TRP A 288 6.68 -0.85 13.22
CA TRP A 288 6.70 -1.51 14.51
C TRP A 288 8.11 -1.71 15.04
N GLU A 289 9.06 -2.10 14.19
CA GLU A 289 10.47 -2.31 14.56
C GLU A 289 11.11 -1.03 15.11
N ALA A 290 10.70 0.15 14.64
CA ALA A 290 11.17 1.42 15.20
C ALA A 290 10.87 1.53 16.71
N ALA A 291 9.66 1.21 17.14
CA ALA A 291 9.28 1.22 18.55
C ALA A 291 9.98 0.09 19.33
N ARG A 292 10.04 -1.13 18.76
CA ARG A 292 10.73 -2.26 19.40
C ARG A 292 12.21 -1.97 19.66
N LEU A 293 12.91 -1.35 18.71
CA LEU A 293 14.32 -0.99 18.88
C LEU A 293 14.51 0.08 19.93
N MET A 294 13.64 1.08 20.02
CA MET A 294 13.67 2.07 21.10
C MET A 294 13.54 1.37 22.46
N LYS A 295 12.61 0.43 22.59
CA LYS A 295 12.43 -0.37 23.82
C LYS A 295 13.65 -1.22 24.14
N LYS A 296 14.16 -1.99 23.18
CA LYS A 296 15.33 -2.87 23.31
C LYS A 296 16.58 -2.12 23.75
N LEU A 297 16.77 -0.88 23.28
CA LEU A 297 17.93 -0.04 23.58
C LEU A 297 17.72 0.89 24.77
N ASN A 298 16.58 0.82 25.47
CA ASN A 298 16.19 1.73 26.56
C ASN A 298 16.22 3.21 26.13
N ILE A 299 15.87 3.50 24.88
CA ILE A 299 15.71 4.85 24.35
C ILE A 299 14.25 5.24 24.55
N ARG A 300 14.00 6.19 25.45
CA ARG A 300 12.65 6.69 25.74
C ARG A 300 12.55 8.15 25.31
N PRO A 301 11.89 8.44 24.18
CA PRO A 301 11.75 9.81 23.70
C PRO A 301 10.84 10.64 24.61
N LYS A 302 10.81 11.95 24.40
CA LYS A 302 9.97 12.89 25.15
C LYS A 302 8.48 12.70 24.87
N ARG A 303 8.13 12.37 23.61
CA ARG A 303 6.76 12.16 23.11
C ARG A 303 6.47 10.69 22.94
N THR A 304 5.20 10.35 22.96
CA THR A 304 4.75 8.98 22.66
C THR A 304 4.98 8.66 21.19
N VAL A 305 5.61 7.51 20.93
CA VAL A 305 5.62 6.86 19.62
C VAL A 305 4.52 5.81 19.64
N ARG A 306 3.49 6.01 18.82
CA ARG A 306 2.35 5.09 18.69
C ARG A 306 2.45 4.35 17.37
N VAL A 307 2.51 3.02 17.45
CA VAL A 307 2.42 2.12 16.30
C VAL A 307 0.96 1.73 16.12
N VAL A 308 0.45 1.84 14.91
CA VAL A 308 -0.88 1.36 14.54
C VAL A 308 -0.78 0.49 13.30
N LEU A 309 -1.23 -0.76 13.41
CA LEU A 309 -1.43 -1.64 12.27
C LEU A 309 -2.91 -1.55 11.88
N PHE A 310 -3.18 -0.87 10.78
CA PHE A 310 -4.53 -0.57 10.35
C PHE A 310 -5.18 -1.75 9.65
N THR A 311 -6.48 -1.93 9.84
CA THR A 311 -7.28 -2.95 9.15
C THR A 311 -8.07 -2.35 8.00
N ASN A 312 -8.32 -3.13 6.94
CA ASN A 312 -9.22 -2.78 5.84
C ASN A 312 -8.81 -1.54 5.02
N GLU A 313 -7.53 -1.35 4.75
CA GLU A 313 -7.09 -0.35 3.79
C GLU A 313 -7.58 -0.72 2.38
N GLU A 314 -7.27 -1.93 1.94
CA GLU A 314 -7.36 -2.46 0.58
C GLU A 314 -8.77 -2.34 -0.06
N ASN A 315 -9.81 -2.43 0.75
CA ASN A 315 -11.17 -2.42 0.24
C ASN A 315 -12.15 -1.60 1.10
N GLY A 316 -11.66 -0.54 1.77
CA GLY A 316 -12.59 0.30 2.53
C GLY A 316 -12.01 1.40 3.40
N THR A 317 -10.71 1.41 3.70
CA THR A 317 -10.05 2.40 4.60
C THR A 317 -10.75 2.56 5.95
N ARG A 318 -11.41 1.47 6.44
CA ARG A 318 -12.21 1.53 7.69
C ARG A 318 -11.32 1.66 8.91
N GLY A 319 -10.10 1.07 8.88
CA GLY A 319 -9.12 1.16 9.96
C GLY A 319 -8.70 2.59 10.24
N GLY A 320 -8.21 3.29 9.22
CA GLY A 320 -7.80 4.69 9.34
C GLY A 320 -8.94 5.63 9.72
N ASN A 321 -10.13 5.43 9.15
CA ASN A 321 -11.33 6.20 9.54
C ASN A 321 -11.75 5.89 10.98
N GLY A 322 -11.74 4.62 11.39
CA GLY A 322 -12.07 4.20 12.75
C GLY A 322 -11.08 4.77 13.78
N TYR A 323 -9.79 4.79 13.46
CA TYR A 323 -8.78 5.43 14.29
C TYR A 323 -9.07 6.93 14.46
N ARG A 324 -9.33 7.66 13.36
CA ARG A 324 -9.72 9.07 13.43
C ARG A 324 -10.92 9.30 14.35
N ASP A 325 -11.97 8.49 14.21
CA ASP A 325 -13.24 8.67 14.96
C ASP A 325 -13.04 8.39 16.45
N GLN A 326 -12.23 7.39 16.82
CA GLN A 326 -11.91 7.05 18.20
C GLN A 326 -10.94 8.05 18.87
N HIS A 327 -10.09 8.73 18.05
CA HIS A 327 -9.04 9.65 18.50
C HIS A 327 -9.32 11.12 18.12
N GLU A 328 -10.56 11.48 17.77
CA GLU A 328 -10.94 12.81 17.34
C GLU A 328 -10.46 13.91 18.32
N GLN A 329 -10.61 13.68 19.62
CA GLN A 329 -10.29 14.65 20.66
C GLN A 329 -8.78 14.89 20.82
N GLU A 330 -7.95 13.92 20.45
CA GLU A 330 -6.48 14.03 20.49
C GLU A 330 -5.85 14.25 19.11
N ALA A 331 -6.65 14.45 18.06
CA ALA A 331 -6.14 14.65 16.71
C ALA A 331 -5.10 15.80 16.62
N ALA A 332 -5.33 16.88 17.35
CA ALA A 332 -4.42 18.02 17.42
C ALA A 332 -3.09 17.71 18.14
N ASN A 333 -3.03 16.66 18.94
CA ASN A 333 -1.85 16.24 19.69
C ASN A 333 -0.89 15.38 18.84
N HIS A 334 -1.32 14.92 17.67
CA HIS A 334 -0.42 14.25 16.73
C HIS A 334 0.56 15.26 16.14
N ILE A 335 1.85 14.94 16.23
CA ILE A 335 2.95 15.84 15.84
C ILE A 335 3.49 15.48 14.45
N LEU A 336 3.48 14.19 14.13
CA LEU A 336 3.81 13.61 12.84
C LEU A 336 3.00 12.33 12.67
N SER A 337 2.54 12.08 11.46
CA SER A 337 2.03 10.76 11.06
C SER A 337 2.93 10.19 9.97
N PHE A 338 3.34 8.94 10.12
CA PHE A 338 4.25 8.25 9.21
C PHE A 338 3.62 6.93 8.77
N GLU A 339 3.49 6.73 7.46
CA GLU A 339 3.01 5.47 6.89
C GLU A 339 4.05 4.89 5.93
N SER A 340 4.22 3.57 5.95
CA SER A 340 5.05 2.85 4.99
C SER A 340 4.16 1.88 4.25
N ASP A 341 3.77 2.24 3.02
CA ASP A 341 2.82 1.50 2.18
C ASP A 341 3.21 1.64 0.69
N SER A 342 4.45 1.32 0.36
CA SER A 342 4.95 1.34 -1.02
C SER A 342 6.16 0.41 -1.17
N GLY A 343 6.21 -0.64 -0.35
CA GLY A 343 7.33 -1.56 -0.26
C GLY A 343 8.64 -0.89 0.19
N VAL A 344 9.71 -1.68 0.22
CA VAL A 344 11.03 -1.24 0.70
C VAL A 344 12.14 -1.36 -0.34
N PHE A 345 11.80 -1.65 -1.58
CA PHE A 345 12.76 -1.90 -2.68
C PHE A 345 13.73 -0.73 -2.92
N ALA A 346 15.00 -1.04 -3.10
CA ALA A 346 16.00 -0.04 -3.45
C ALA A 346 15.95 0.31 -4.97
N PRO A 347 16.15 1.59 -5.36
CA PRO A 347 16.40 2.74 -4.48
C PRO A 347 15.16 3.19 -3.73
N ALA A 348 15.33 3.48 -2.43
CA ALA A 348 14.24 3.96 -1.59
C ALA A 348 14.38 5.47 -1.32
N SER A 349 13.27 6.10 -0.89
CA SER A 349 13.20 7.52 -0.57
C SER A 349 12.30 7.78 0.63
N LEU A 350 12.46 8.96 1.23
CA LEU A 350 11.54 9.51 2.22
C LEU A 350 10.81 10.71 1.62
N GLY A 351 9.48 10.71 1.75
CA GLY A 351 8.63 11.81 1.36
C GLY A 351 8.09 12.58 2.58
N PHE A 352 7.82 13.87 2.41
CA PHE A 352 7.24 14.72 3.45
C PHE A 352 6.19 15.67 2.88
N SER A 353 5.08 15.80 3.61
CA SER A 353 4.00 16.78 3.40
C SER A 353 3.77 17.58 4.69
N GLY A 354 3.88 18.88 4.62
CA GLY A 354 3.71 19.78 5.78
C GLY A 354 4.22 21.18 5.47
N SER A 355 4.34 22.00 6.52
CA SER A 355 4.86 23.38 6.37
C SER A 355 6.34 23.40 5.95
N GLU A 356 6.78 24.50 5.34
CA GLU A 356 8.19 24.71 4.98
C GLU A 356 9.12 24.68 6.20
N ALA A 357 8.64 25.19 7.33
CA ALA A 357 9.40 25.17 8.58
C ALA A 357 9.60 23.74 9.10
N ALA A 358 8.56 22.90 9.01
CA ALA A 358 8.66 21.47 9.37
C ALA A 358 9.57 20.72 8.37
N ARG A 359 9.42 20.98 7.06
CA ARG A 359 10.28 20.39 6.02
C ARG A 359 11.74 20.64 6.28
N LYS A 360 12.09 21.87 6.69
CA LYS A 360 13.48 22.21 7.03
C LYS A 360 14.01 21.34 8.16
N LEU A 361 13.24 21.15 9.24
CA LEU A 361 13.63 20.29 10.37
C LEU A 361 13.79 18.83 9.95
N ILE A 362 12.84 18.31 9.18
CA ILE A 362 12.91 16.94 8.65
C ILE A 362 14.12 16.76 7.73
N THR A 363 14.43 17.74 6.88
CA THR A 363 15.64 17.72 6.03
C THR A 363 16.92 17.74 6.87
N ASP A 364 16.95 18.56 7.92
CA ASP A 364 18.07 18.58 8.85
C ASP A 364 18.25 17.18 9.51
N ILE A 365 17.17 16.57 10.01
CA ILE A 365 17.18 15.23 10.63
C ILE A 365 17.68 14.18 9.63
N ALA A 366 17.24 14.26 8.38
CA ALA A 366 17.63 13.30 7.34
C ALA A 366 19.15 13.27 7.07
N THR A 367 19.90 14.31 7.49
CA THR A 367 21.37 14.27 7.42
C THR A 367 21.98 13.14 8.27
N LEU A 368 21.27 12.67 9.30
CA LEU A 368 21.67 11.51 10.11
C LEU A 368 21.56 10.19 9.32
N LEU A 369 20.73 10.16 8.27
CA LEU A 369 20.51 9.00 7.41
C LEU A 369 21.49 8.92 6.23
N THR A 370 22.52 9.79 6.19
CA THR A 370 23.57 9.76 5.14
C THR A 370 24.24 8.39 4.99
N PRO A 371 24.53 7.63 6.09
CA PRO A 371 25.10 6.28 5.95
C PRO A 371 24.18 5.28 5.23
N LEU A 372 22.88 5.56 5.21
CA LEU A 372 21.86 4.76 4.52
C LEU A 372 21.57 5.26 3.09
N GLY A 373 22.15 6.42 2.68
CA GLY A 373 21.83 7.07 1.40
C GLY A 373 20.44 7.67 1.32
N LEU A 374 19.82 8.00 2.47
CA LEU A 374 18.44 8.51 2.60
C LEU A 374 18.38 9.95 3.17
N GLN A 375 19.43 10.75 2.93
CA GLN A 375 19.52 12.14 3.40
C GLN A 375 18.65 13.13 2.62
N ASN A 376 18.05 12.72 1.52
CA ASN A 376 17.21 13.59 0.68
C ASN A 376 15.73 13.33 0.96
N ILE A 377 14.99 14.40 1.26
CA ILE A 377 13.54 14.35 1.48
C ILE A 377 12.81 14.81 0.23
N GLY A 378 12.09 13.88 -0.38
CA GLY A 378 11.25 14.14 -1.55
C GLY A 378 9.95 14.88 -1.22
N PRO A 379 9.23 15.36 -2.25
CA PRO A 379 7.85 15.81 -2.10
C PRO A 379 6.93 14.63 -1.82
N GLY A 380 5.77 14.93 -1.23
CA GLY A 380 4.77 13.91 -0.88
C GLY A 380 5.14 13.16 0.39
N GLY A 381 4.16 12.86 1.17
CA GLY A 381 4.21 12.07 2.39
C GLY A 381 2.77 11.83 2.79
N GLY A 382 2.48 10.70 3.37
CA GLY A 382 1.14 10.32 3.76
C GLY A 382 0.81 8.93 3.27
N GLY A 383 -0.37 8.49 3.59
CA GLY A 383 -0.95 7.23 3.19
C GLY A 383 -2.45 7.25 3.46
N ALA A 384 -3.12 6.20 3.04
CA ALA A 384 -4.58 6.13 3.13
C ALA A 384 -5.07 6.05 4.58
N ASP A 385 -4.32 5.39 5.45
CA ASP A 385 -4.74 5.15 6.82
C ASP A 385 -4.45 6.31 7.76
N ILE A 386 -3.30 6.97 7.62
CA ILE A 386 -2.96 8.14 8.44
C ILE A 386 -3.62 9.43 7.94
N GLY A 387 -4.11 9.45 6.69
CA GLY A 387 -4.74 10.60 6.05
C GLY A 387 -5.90 11.20 6.85
N PRO A 388 -6.87 10.39 7.31
CA PRO A 388 -8.04 10.86 8.04
C PRO A 388 -7.71 11.64 9.33
N ILE A 389 -6.88 11.08 10.21
CA ILE A 389 -6.48 11.73 11.46
C ILE A 389 -5.57 12.94 11.20
N SER A 390 -4.68 12.83 10.22
CA SER A 390 -3.76 13.91 9.86
C SER A 390 -4.49 15.12 9.29
N THR A 391 -5.51 14.90 8.48
CA THR A 391 -6.37 15.97 7.95
C THR A 391 -7.10 16.69 9.08
N LEU A 392 -7.70 15.92 10.01
CA LEU A 392 -8.43 16.47 11.15
C LEU A 392 -7.51 17.30 12.07
N GLY A 393 -6.34 16.76 12.43
CA GLY A 393 -5.37 17.39 13.32
C GLY A 393 -4.44 18.40 12.65
N LYS A 394 -4.51 18.57 11.31
CA LYS A 394 -3.55 19.33 10.51
C LYS A 394 -2.10 18.87 10.76
N VAL A 395 -1.90 17.57 10.79
CA VAL A 395 -0.64 16.93 11.14
C VAL A 395 0.26 16.79 9.90
N PRO A 396 1.55 17.14 9.98
CA PRO A 396 2.50 16.83 8.91
C PRO A 396 2.58 15.31 8.70
N MET A 397 2.81 14.89 7.45
CA MET A 397 2.87 13.47 7.10
C MET A 397 4.19 13.11 6.44
N MET A 398 4.65 11.90 6.69
CA MET A 398 5.80 11.29 6.01
C MET A 398 5.45 9.91 5.46
N ALA A 399 6.21 9.49 4.47
CA ALA A 399 6.19 8.13 3.95
C ALA A 399 7.60 7.63 3.65
N TYR A 400 7.80 6.31 3.80
CA TYR A 400 8.91 5.58 3.20
C TYR A 400 8.41 4.96 1.91
N SER A 401 9.14 5.14 0.82
CA SER A 401 8.75 4.62 -0.48
C SER A 401 9.90 3.88 -1.14
N GLY A 402 9.66 2.63 -1.53
CA GLY A 402 10.58 1.83 -2.34
C GLY A 402 10.53 2.19 -3.82
N ASP A 403 11.32 1.47 -4.61
CA ASP A 403 11.31 1.57 -6.07
C ASP A 403 9.96 1.10 -6.64
N SER A 404 9.14 2.04 -7.07
CA SER A 404 7.83 1.78 -7.63
C SER A 404 7.88 0.90 -8.89
N THR A 405 8.98 0.88 -9.63
CA THR A 405 9.12 0.02 -10.81
C THR A 405 9.24 -1.45 -10.45
N LYS A 406 9.77 -1.77 -9.27
CA LYS A 406 9.81 -3.13 -8.72
C LYS A 406 8.49 -3.46 -8.00
N TYR A 407 8.01 -2.54 -7.14
CA TYR A 407 6.78 -2.69 -6.37
C TYR A 407 5.59 -3.06 -7.27
N PHE A 408 5.31 -2.29 -8.31
CA PHE A 408 4.18 -2.55 -9.21
C PHE A 408 4.34 -3.78 -10.12
N THR A 409 5.47 -4.50 -10.07
CA THR A 409 5.56 -5.81 -10.73
C THR A 409 4.84 -6.90 -9.96
N ILE A 410 4.69 -6.75 -8.64
CA ILE A 410 4.12 -7.77 -7.74
C ILE A 410 2.89 -7.29 -6.96
N HIS A 411 2.70 -5.98 -6.84
CA HIS A 411 1.57 -5.35 -6.15
C HIS A 411 0.23 -5.97 -6.59
N HIS A 412 -0.56 -6.46 -5.64
CA HIS A 412 -1.86 -7.11 -5.84
C HIS A 412 -1.82 -8.37 -6.70
N THR A 413 -0.74 -9.13 -6.66
CA THR A 413 -0.56 -10.36 -7.44
C THR A 413 -0.20 -11.56 -6.56
N PRO A 414 -0.29 -12.80 -7.08
CA PRO A 414 0.23 -13.99 -6.39
C PRO A 414 1.73 -13.95 -6.10
N ALA A 415 2.47 -13.04 -6.73
CA ALA A 415 3.91 -12.89 -6.55
C ALA A 415 4.30 -11.97 -5.38
N ASP A 416 3.34 -11.37 -4.67
CA ASP A 416 3.64 -10.61 -3.46
C ASP A 416 3.91 -11.55 -2.29
N THR A 417 5.16 -12.01 -2.22
CA THR A 417 5.68 -12.96 -1.24
C THR A 417 7.00 -12.47 -0.68
N ILE A 418 7.38 -12.98 0.50
CA ILE A 418 8.62 -12.57 1.20
C ILE A 418 9.88 -12.78 0.37
N ASP A 419 9.91 -13.79 -0.51
CA ASP A 419 11.04 -14.08 -1.39
C ASP A 419 11.36 -12.97 -2.39
N ARG A 420 10.51 -11.96 -2.52
CA ARG A 420 10.73 -10.79 -3.36
C ARG A 420 11.44 -9.65 -2.66
N ILE A 421 11.58 -9.73 -1.35
CA ILE A 421 12.10 -8.65 -0.50
C ILE A 421 13.44 -9.07 0.08
N GLU A 422 14.47 -8.30 -0.21
CA GLU A 422 15.81 -8.56 0.33
C GLU A 422 15.91 -8.14 1.82
N PRO A 423 16.46 -8.97 2.70
CA PRO A 423 16.60 -8.65 4.13
C PRO A 423 17.29 -7.30 4.39
N ALA A 424 18.28 -6.96 3.57
CA ALA A 424 19.01 -5.69 3.69
C ALA A 424 18.13 -4.46 3.39
N GLU A 425 17.13 -4.58 2.51
CA GLU A 425 16.19 -3.50 2.20
C GLU A 425 15.25 -3.26 3.39
N VAL A 426 14.76 -4.33 4.03
CA VAL A 426 13.93 -4.25 5.24
C VAL A 426 14.70 -3.63 6.40
N SER A 427 15.91 -4.10 6.65
CA SER A 427 16.79 -3.56 7.71
C SER A 427 17.11 -2.07 7.49
N LYS A 428 17.31 -1.66 6.25
CA LYS A 428 17.55 -0.26 5.88
C LYS A 428 16.33 0.61 6.13
N ALA A 429 15.14 0.13 5.78
CA ALA A 429 13.88 0.84 6.03
C ALA A 429 13.65 1.01 7.55
N ALA A 430 13.76 -0.08 8.31
CA ALA A 430 13.65 -0.05 9.77
C ALA A 430 14.65 0.93 10.41
N ALA A 431 15.90 0.95 9.93
CA ALA A 431 16.94 1.87 10.42
C ALA A 431 16.58 3.33 10.18
N ALA A 432 16.15 3.65 8.95
CA ALA A 432 15.81 5.02 8.57
C ALA A 432 14.59 5.53 9.35
N ILE A 433 13.53 4.72 9.44
CA ILE A 433 12.31 5.06 10.16
C ILE A 433 12.62 5.24 11.65
N SER A 434 13.35 4.30 12.27
CA SER A 434 13.70 4.37 13.70
C SER A 434 14.45 5.66 14.05
N ALA A 435 15.46 6.03 13.28
CA ALA A 435 16.27 7.22 13.54
C ALA A 435 15.46 8.51 13.31
N MET A 436 14.66 8.58 12.23
CA MET A 436 13.82 9.74 11.93
C MET A 436 12.77 9.96 13.03
N ILE A 437 12.01 8.93 13.36
CA ILE A 437 10.92 8.98 14.34
C ILE A 437 11.46 9.29 15.75
N TYR A 438 12.59 8.69 16.14
CA TYR A 438 13.22 8.99 17.41
C TYR A 438 13.50 10.49 17.57
N VAL A 439 14.15 11.13 16.57
CA VAL A 439 14.50 12.56 16.69
C VAL A 439 13.26 13.44 16.75
N VAL A 440 12.24 13.16 15.92
CA VAL A 440 10.96 13.91 15.96
C VAL A 440 10.27 13.77 17.32
N ALA A 441 10.29 12.55 17.89
CA ALA A 441 9.67 12.29 19.19
C ALA A 441 10.46 12.87 20.37
N ASP A 442 11.78 13.07 20.22
CA ASP A 442 12.66 13.50 21.32
C ASP A 442 13.06 14.99 21.26
N MET A 443 12.92 15.67 20.13
CA MET A 443 13.27 17.10 20.03
C MET A 443 12.38 17.98 20.92
N PRO A 444 12.90 19.15 21.43
CA PRO A 444 12.19 19.96 22.43
C PRO A 444 10.85 20.53 21.94
N GLN A 445 10.81 20.92 20.67
CA GLN A 445 9.63 21.54 20.05
C GLN A 445 8.93 20.56 19.13
N ALA A 446 7.60 20.66 19.04
CA ALA A 446 6.83 19.94 18.04
C ALA A 446 7.17 20.42 16.63
N LEU A 447 6.94 19.57 15.62
CA LEU A 447 7.00 20.01 14.23
C LEU A 447 5.95 21.10 13.99
N PRO A 448 6.30 22.20 13.32
CA PRO A 448 5.36 23.25 12.95
C PRO A 448 4.29 22.70 12.00
N LYS A 449 3.03 22.95 12.33
CA LYS A 449 1.87 22.56 11.48
C LYS A 449 1.66 23.55 10.35
#